data_f458b08291e0081969b1dcc15ddf72ae
#
_entry.id   f458b08291e0081969b1dcc15ddf72ae
#
_cell.length_a   1.000
_cell.length_b   1.000
_cell.length_c   1.000
_cell.angle_alpha   90.00
_cell.angle_beta   90.00
_cell.angle_gamma   90.00
#
_symmetry.space_group_name_H-M   'P 1'
#
loop_
_entity.id
_entity.type
_entity.pdbx_description
1 polymer ?
#
loop_
_entity_poly.entity_id
_entity_poly.type
_entity_poly.pdbx_seq_one_letter_code
_entity_poly.pdbx_strand_id
1 'polypeptide(L)'
;MYKYILKRLILLIPVMLGVTLLVFAIMYLTPGDPAQLILGESAPKAAVEALREKMGLNDSFFIQYLRFVKNAIMGDFGRSYTTGREVFAEIFARFPNTVVLAVLGVIISIAIGIPVGIISATRQYSLMDSFSMVLALLGVSMPVFWLGLMLILAFSVKLGLLPSGGFDGLSSVIPPAITLGVGSAAIVTRMTRSSMLEVIRQDYIRTARAKGVAEKVVINKHALKNALIPIITVVGLQFGGLLGGAVLTESVYSWPGVGRLMVEAIRQKDTPTVLASVVFLALVYSVVNLLVDLLYAFVDPRIKSQYK
;
A
#
# COMPACT_ATOMS: atom_id res chain seq x y z
N MET A 1 -13.05 -5.59 22.95
CA MET A 1 -11.83 -5.82 22.13
C MET A 1 -11.83 -7.19 21.46
N TYR A 2 -11.87 -8.32 22.22
CA TYR A 2 -11.86 -9.67 21.62
C TYR A 2 -12.97 -9.89 20.57
N LYS A 3 -14.23 -9.55 20.89
CA LYS A 3 -15.36 -9.66 19.96
C LYS A 3 -15.17 -8.83 18.68
N TYR A 4 -14.55 -7.66 18.79
CA TYR A 4 -14.24 -6.80 17.65
C TYR A 4 -13.20 -7.43 16.72
N ILE A 5 -12.09 -7.92 17.30
CA ILE A 5 -11.04 -8.62 16.53
C ILE A 5 -11.64 -9.84 15.83
N LEU A 6 -12.41 -10.66 16.55
CA LEU A 6 -13.04 -11.85 15.98
C LEU A 6 -14.01 -11.48 14.83
N LYS A 7 -14.84 -10.43 15.01
CA LYS A 7 -15.73 -9.95 13.96
C LYS A 7 -14.94 -9.49 12.72
N ARG A 8 -13.83 -8.78 12.90
CA ARG A 8 -12.97 -8.34 11.78
C ARG A 8 -12.32 -9.52 11.06
N LEU A 9 -11.83 -10.51 11.80
CA LEU A 9 -11.28 -11.73 11.22
C LEU A 9 -12.33 -12.55 10.44
N ILE A 10 -13.55 -12.65 10.96
CA ILE A 10 -14.65 -13.32 10.26
C ILE A 10 -15.03 -12.56 8.98
N LEU A 11 -15.10 -11.23 9.03
CA LEU A 11 -15.39 -10.40 7.86
C LEU A 11 -14.30 -10.44 6.80
N LEU A 12 -13.06 -10.80 7.17
CA LEU A 12 -11.98 -10.99 6.22
C LEU A 12 -12.25 -12.17 5.27
N ILE A 13 -12.93 -13.23 5.75
CA ILE A 13 -13.23 -14.41 4.94
C ILE A 13 -14.06 -14.07 3.69
N PRO A 14 -15.25 -13.43 3.78
CA PRO A 14 -16.02 -13.09 2.59
C PRO A 14 -15.29 -12.08 1.68
N VAL A 15 -14.49 -11.17 2.24
CA VAL A 15 -13.67 -10.25 1.46
C VAL A 15 -12.64 -11.02 0.65
N MET A 16 -11.91 -11.93 1.28
CA MET A 16 -10.90 -12.76 0.59
C MET A 16 -11.54 -13.64 -0.49
N LEU A 17 -12.68 -14.26 -0.20
CA LEU A 17 -13.43 -15.04 -1.19
C LEU A 17 -13.91 -14.18 -2.37
N GLY A 18 -14.41 -12.98 -2.11
CA GLY A 18 -14.83 -12.04 -3.16
C GLY A 18 -13.69 -11.59 -4.05
N VAL A 19 -12.57 -11.18 -3.44
CA VAL A 19 -11.36 -10.75 -4.18
C VAL A 19 -10.78 -11.90 -5.00
N THR A 20 -10.64 -13.09 -4.41
CA THR A 20 -10.10 -14.25 -5.12
C THR A 20 -11.00 -14.70 -6.26
N LEU A 21 -12.32 -14.70 -6.07
CA LEU A 21 -13.28 -15.03 -7.13
C LEU A 21 -13.20 -14.05 -8.29
N LEU A 22 -13.14 -12.76 -7.99
CA LEU A 22 -13.06 -11.72 -9.02
C LEU A 22 -11.76 -11.85 -9.84
N VAL A 23 -10.62 -11.98 -9.15
CA VAL A 23 -9.32 -12.09 -9.85
C VAL A 23 -9.22 -13.41 -10.61
N PHE A 24 -9.70 -14.51 -10.02
CA PHE A 24 -9.77 -15.81 -10.71
C PHE A 24 -10.63 -15.72 -11.97
N ALA A 25 -11.80 -15.06 -11.90
CA ALA A 25 -12.67 -14.86 -13.06
C ALA A 25 -11.99 -14.03 -14.15
N ILE A 26 -11.30 -12.94 -13.79
CA ILE A 26 -10.54 -12.12 -14.74
C ILE A 26 -9.46 -12.97 -15.42
N MET A 27 -8.67 -13.73 -14.67
CA MET A 27 -7.62 -14.58 -15.23
C MET A 27 -8.17 -15.69 -16.09
N TYR A 28 -9.29 -16.31 -15.70
CA TYR A 28 -9.97 -17.34 -16.48
C TYR A 28 -10.50 -16.83 -17.82
N LEU A 29 -11.03 -15.59 -17.86
CA LEU A 29 -11.53 -14.93 -19.06
C LEU A 29 -10.41 -14.35 -19.93
N THR A 30 -9.20 -14.21 -19.40
CA THR A 30 -8.06 -13.65 -20.15
C THR A 30 -7.61 -14.64 -21.20
N PRO A 31 -7.57 -14.27 -22.51
CA PRO A 31 -7.19 -15.17 -23.56
C PRO A 31 -5.75 -15.67 -23.40
N GLY A 32 -5.56 -16.99 -23.57
CA GLY A 32 -4.27 -17.69 -23.49
C GLY A 32 -4.42 -19.04 -22.79
N ASP A 33 -3.59 -19.97 -23.19
CA ASP A 33 -3.56 -21.33 -22.65
C ASP A 33 -2.35 -21.52 -21.73
N PRO A 34 -2.54 -21.71 -20.41
CA PRO A 34 -1.42 -21.94 -19.49
C PRO A 34 -0.55 -23.14 -19.87
N ALA A 35 -1.15 -24.22 -20.39
CA ALA A 35 -0.40 -25.40 -20.81
C ALA A 35 0.51 -25.10 -22.02
N GLN A 36 0.04 -24.26 -22.94
CA GLN A 36 0.84 -23.82 -24.07
C GLN A 36 1.96 -22.86 -23.66
N LEU A 37 1.71 -22.00 -22.67
CA LEU A 37 2.76 -21.12 -22.10
C LEU A 37 3.91 -21.92 -21.46
N ILE A 38 3.58 -23.00 -20.77
CA ILE A 38 4.59 -23.86 -20.10
C ILE A 38 5.40 -24.65 -21.15
N LEU A 39 4.74 -25.19 -22.17
CA LEU A 39 5.39 -26.06 -23.16
C LEU A 39 6.01 -25.30 -24.35
N GLY A 40 5.64 -24.01 -24.50
CA GLY A 40 6.04 -23.18 -25.63
C GLY A 40 5.10 -23.29 -26.84
N GLU A 41 5.14 -22.26 -27.69
CA GLU A 41 4.22 -22.14 -28.84
C GLU A 41 4.37 -23.27 -29.89
N SER A 42 5.55 -23.87 -29.97
CA SER A 42 5.87 -24.95 -30.91
C SER A 42 5.52 -26.35 -30.41
N ALA A 43 4.94 -26.48 -29.21
CA ALA A 43 4.65 -27.77 -28.60
C ALA A 43 3.58 -28.55 -29.41
N PRO A 44 3.69 -29.89 -29.56
CA PRO A 44 2.69 -30.71 -30.16
C PRO A 44 1.34 -30.58 -29.45
N LYS A 45 0.23 -30.47 -30.19
CA LYS A 45 -1.12 -30.33 -29.62
C LYS A 45 -1.46 -31.43 -28.63
N ALA A 46 -1.04 -32.69 -28.89
CA ALA A 46 -1.24 -33.79 -27.96
C ALA A 46 -0.57 -33.60 -26.62
N ALA A 47 0.65 -33.01 -26.58
CA ALA A 47 1.35 -32.72 -25.32
C ALA A 47 0.67 -31.58 -24.55
N VAL A 48 0.19 -30.56 -25.26
CA VAL A 48 -0.58 -29.45 -24.66
C VAL A 48 -1.86 -29.98 -24.02
N GLU A 49 -2.63 -30.83 -24.74
CA GLU A 49 -3.87 -31.38 -24.20
C GLU A 49 -3.64 -32.31 -23.00
N ALA A 50 -2.60 -33.13 -23.02
CA ALA A 50 -2.23 -33.99 -21.91
C ALA A 50 -1.85 -33.13 -20.65
N LEU A 51 -1.17 -32.00 -20.84
CA LEU A 51 -0.84 -31.09 -19.76
C LEU A 51 -2.07 -30.35 -19.23
N ARG A 52 -2.99 -29.92 -20.13
CA ARG A 52 -4.29 -29.31 -19.74
C ARG A 52 -5.09 -30.23 -18.83
N GLU A 53 -5.19 -31.50 -19.22
CA GLU A 53 -5.89 -32.51 -18.43
C GLU A 53 -5.23 -32.71 -17.07
N LYS A 54 -3.90 -32.85 -17.03
CA LYS A 54 -3.12 -32.99 -15.80
C LYS A 54 -3.26 -31.77 -14.86
N MET A 55 -3.37 -30.57 -15.41
CA MET A 55 -3.56 -29.33 -14.63
C MET A 55 -5.03 -29.11 -14.26
N GLY A 56 -5.96 -29.89 -14.79
CA GLY A 56 -7.40 -29.76 -14.61
C GLY A 56 -7.98 -28.48 -15.21
N LEU A 57 -7.37 -27.99 -16.30
CA LEU A 57 -7.85 -26.81 -17.01
C LEU A 57 -9.12 -27.06 -17.84
N ASN A 58 -9.43 -28.33 -18.08
CA ASN A 58 -10.66 -28.78 -18.76
C ASN A 58 -11.86 -28.88 -17.83
N ASP A 59 -11.65 -28.73 -16.49
CA ASP A 59 -12.73 -28.68 -15.52
C ASP A 59 -13.53 -27.37 -15.63
N SER A 60 -14.77 -27.40 -15.12
CA SER A 60 -15.60 -26.20 -15.09
C SER A 60 -14.97 -25.10 -14.20
N PHE A 61 -15.28 -23.86 -14.48
CA PHE A 61 -14.83 -22.67 -13.72
C PHE A 61 -14.93 -22.86 -12.19
N PHE A 62 -16.09 -23.33 -11.71
CA PHE A 62 -16.32 -23.51 -10.29
C PHE A 62 -15.44 -24.60 -9.66
N ILE A 63 -15.18 -25.69 -10.39
CA ILE A 63 -14.30 -26.77 -9.91
C ILE A 63 -12.87 -26.26 -9.80
N GLN A 64 -12.38 -25.53 -10.81
CA GLN A 64 -11.05 -24.93 -10.79
C GLN A 64 -10.92 -23.91 -9.65
N TYR A 65 -11.91 -23.05 -9.46
CA TYR A 65 -11.92 -22.07 -8.36
C TYR A 65 -11.93 -22.73 -6.98
N LEU A 66 -12.80 -23.74 -6.76
CA LEU A 66 -12.84 -24.46 -5.50
C LEU A 66 -11.52 -25.17 -5.18
N ARG A 67 -10.88 -25.75 -6.20
CA ARG A 67 -9.55 -26.36 -6.08
C ARG A 67 -8.52 -25.31 -5.67
N PHE A 68 -8.52 -24.15 -6.29
CA PHE A 68 -7.66 -23.03 -5.92
C PHE A 68 -7.88 -22.61 -4.45
N VAL A 69 -9.13 -22.37 -4.04
CA VAL A 69 -9.46 -21.97 -2.66
C VAL A 69 -9.01 -23.03 -1.65
N LYS A 70 -9.28 -24.30 -1.94
CA LYS A 70 -8.83 -25.41 -1.09
C LYS A 70 -7.32 -25.44 -0.90
N ASN A 71 -6.57 -25.32 -1.98
CA ASN A 71 -5.11 -25.33 -1.95
C ASN A 71 -4.56 -24.07 -1.24
N ALA A 72 -5.15 -22.90 -1.50
CA ALA A 72 -4.77 -21.64 -0.85
C ALA A 72 -4.96 -21.69 0.68
N ILE A 73 -6.04 -22.30 1.17
CA ILE A 73 -6.27 -22.50 2.62
C ILE A 73 -5.18 -23.41 3.22
N MET A 74 -4.66 -24.37 2.46
CA MET A 74 -3.56 -25.25 2.89
C MET A 74 -2.17 -24.60 2.72
N GLY A 75 -2.10 -23.34 2.23
CA GLY A 75 -0.86 -22.63 1.98
C GLY A 75 -0.16 -23.02 0.67
N ASP A 76 -0.79 -23.85 -0.14
CA ASP A 76 -0.28 -24.25 -1.45
C ASP A 76 -0.85 -23.36 -2.55
N PHE A 77 -0.07 -22.41 -3.01
CA PHE A 77 -0.39 -21.54 -4.14
C PHE A 77 0.17 -22.07 -5.48
N GLY A 78 0.76 -23.25 -5.47
CA GLY A 78 1.33 -23.89 -6.63
C GLY A 78 2.69 -23.32 -7.06
N ARG A 79 3.03 -23.59 -8.32
CA ARG A 79 4.27 -23.14 -8.94
C ARG A 79 3.99 -22.15 -10.06
N SER A 80 4.86 -21.17 -10.19
CA SER A 80 4.84 -20.23 -11.31
C SER A 80 4.95 -20.97 -12.65
N TYR A 81 4.10 -20.64 -13.59
CA TYR A 81 4.13 -21.25 -14.94
C TYR A 81 5.37 -20.83 -15.74
N THR A 82 5.94 -19.68 -15.40
CA THR A 82 7.09 -19.11 -16.13
C THR A 82 8.43 -19.48 -15.50
N THR A 83 8.52 -19.43 -14.16
CA THR A 83 9.80 -19.69 -13.45
C THR A 83 9.90 -21.14 -12.94
N GLY A 84 8.79 -21.87 -12.82
CA GLY A 84 8.73 -23.18 -12.18
C GLY A 84 8.97 -23.21 -10.68
N ARG A 85 9.19 -22.03 -10.06
CA ARG A 85 9.46 -21.89 -8.61
C ARG A 85 8.16 -21.91 -7.82
N GLU A 86 8.25 -22.20 -6.54
CA GLU A 86 7.13 -22.07 -5.62
C GLU A 86 6.73 -20.60 -5.48
N VAL A 87 5.47 -20.29 -5.76
CA VAL A 87 4.97 -18.92 -5.79
C VAL A 87 5.10 -18.24 -4.44
N PHE A 88 4.80 -18.95 -3.36
CA PHE A 88 4.86 -18.39 -2.01
C PHE A 88 6.30 -17.99 -1.62
N ALA A 89 7.29 -18.82 -1.98
CA ALA A 89 8.70 -18.50 -1.75
C ALA A 89 9.13 -17.25 -2.54
N GLU A 90 8.68 -17.07 -3.78
CA GLU A 90 8.99 -15.87 -4.58
C GLU A 90 8.36 -14.61 -3.99
N ILE A 91 7.12 -14.68 -3.50
CA ILE A 91 6.44 -13.57 -2.84
C ILE A 91 7.20 -13.16 -1.58
N PHE A 92 7.54 -14.13 -0.71
CA PHE A 92 8.27 -13.85 0.54
C PHE A 92 9.66 -13.29 0.30
N ALA A 93 10.36 -13.73 -0.74
CA ALA A 93 11.66 -13.17 -1.09
C ALA A 93 11.59 -11.69 -1.52
N ARG A 94 10.48 -11.26 -2.12
CA ARG A 94 10.29 -9.89 -2.61
C ARG A 94 9.56 -8.97 -1.63
N PHE A 95 8.80 -9.52 -0.70
CA PHE A 95 8.00 -8.75 0.25
C PHE A 95 8.81 -7.77 1.12
N PRO A 96 10.01 -8.09 1.64
CA PRO A 96 10.82 -7.13 2.38
C PRO A 96 11.11 -5.84 1.60
N ASN A 97 11.31 -5.94 0.28
CA ASN A 97 11.55 -4.77 -0.58
C ASN A 97 10.31 -3.86 -0.67
N THR A 98 9.11 -4.44 -0.78
CA THR A 98 7.85 -3.69 -0.72
C THR A 98 7.68 -2.99 0.63
N VAL A 99 7.99 -3.69 1.74
CA VAL A 99 7.93 -3.12 3.10
C VAL A 99 8.91 -1.95 3.25
N VAL A 100 10.13 -2.07 2.76
CA VAL A 100 11.15 -0.99 2.80
C VAL A 100 10.62 0.27 2.12
N LEU A 101 10.06 0.16 0.92
CA LEU A 101 9.47 1.31 0.23
C LEU A 101 8.29 1.91 0.97
N ALA A 102 7.38 1.09 1.49
CA ALA A 102 6.22 1.56 2.24
C ALA A 102 6.65 2.31 3.52
N VAL A 103 7.61 1.76 4.27
CA VAL A 103 8.14 2.39 5.49
C VAL A 103 8.80 3.73 5.17
N LEU A 104 9.67 3.79 4.16
CA LEU A 104 10.34 5.03 3.78
C LEU A 104 9.37 6.06 3.22
N GLY A 105 8.39 5.65 2.43
CA GLY A 105 7.32 6.52 1.96
C GLY A 105 6.53 7.15 3.12
N VAL A 106 6.19 6.36 4.14
CA VAL A 106 5.52 6.86 5.36
C VAL A 106 6.43 7.79 6.16
N ILE A 107 7.71 7.47 6.34
CA ILE A 107 8.66 8.35 7.02
C ILE A 107 8.74 9.71 6.32
N ILE A 108 8.86 9.72 4.99
CA ILE A 108 8.87 10.96 4.20
C ILE A 108 7.55 11.72 4.37
N SER A 109 6.42 11.01 4.33
CA SER A 109 5.10 11.63 4.49
C SER A 109 4.91 12.29 5.86
N ILE A 110 5.42 11.68 6.93
CA ILE A 110 5.41 12.22 8.29
C ILE A 110 6.36 13.40 8.39
N ALA A 111 7.60 13.24 7.90
CA ALA A 111 8.65 14.26 7.98
C ALA A 111 8.29 15.56 7.26
N ILE A 112 7.51 15.48 6.19
CA ILE A 112 7.02 16.64 5.43
C ILE A 112 5.63 17.05 5.93
N GLY A 113 4.70 16.11 6.02
CA GLY A 113 3.29 16.39 6.19
C GLY A 113 2.94 16.99 7.55
N ILE A 114 3.55 16.49 8.64
CA ILE A 114 3.27 17.02 9.99
C ILE A 114 3.82 18.44 10.15
N PRO A 115 5.10 18.75 9.89
CA PRO A 115 5.61 20.11 10.02
C PRO A 115 4.88 21.12 9.13
N VAL A 116 4.66 20.79 7.86
CA VAL A 116 3.95 21.67 6.94
C VAL A 116 2.51 21.91 7.39
N GLY A 117 1.81 20.87 7.85
CA GLY A 117 0.45 20.98 8.37
C GLY A 117 0.36 21.85 9.65
N ILE A 118 1.33 21.73 10.55
CA ILE A 118 1.42 22.58 11.75
C ILE A 118 1.64 24.06 11.36
N ILE A 119 2.61 24.33 10.47
CA ILE A 119 2.90 25.70 10.00
C ILE A 119 1.66 26.29 9.33
N SER A 120 1.00 25.54 8.48
CA SER A 120 -0.23 25.97 7.80
C SER A 120 -1.37 26.28 8.79
N ALA A 121 -1.57 25.46 9.82
CA ALA A 121 -2.60 25.68 10.83
C ALA A 121 -2.30 26.88 11.74
N THR A 122 -1.04 27.06 12.15
CA THR A 122 -0.65 28.15 13.04
C THR A 122 -0.60 29.51 12.35
N ARG A 123 -0.46 29.53 11.02
CA ARG A 123 -0.46 30.72 10.19
C ARG A 123 -1.65 30.74 9.22
N GLN A 124 -2.82 30.41 9.73
CA GLN A 124 -4.06 30.34 8.94
C GLN A 124 -4.28 31.61 8.10
N TYR A 125 -4.71 31.45 6.84
CA TYR A 125 -4.93 32.51 5.86
C TYR A 125 -3.69 33.31 5.44
N SER A 126 -2.49 32.92 5.85
CA SER A 126 -1.26 33.51 5.33
C SER A 126 -0.89 32.97 3.95
N LEU A 127 0.06 33.64 3.29
CA LEU A 127 0.63 33.15 2.03
C LEU A 127 1.27 31.76 2.20
N MET A 128 1.88 31.47 3.36
CA MET A 128 2.45 30.15 3.65
C MET A 128 1.37 29.07 3.76
N ASP A 129 0.23 29.39 4.37
CA ASP A 129 -0.90 28.45 4.43
C ASP A 129 -1.43 28.18 3.02
N SER A 130 -1.71 29.22 2.23
CA SER A 130 -2.22 29.10 0.87
C SER A 130 -1.25 28.31 -0.02
N PHE A 131 0.04 28.61 0.03
CA PHE A 131 1.06 27.92 -0.74
C PHE A 131 1.18 26.44 -0.34
N SER A 132 1.19 26.15 0.96
CA SER A 132 1.21 24.77 1.46
C SER A 132 -0.01 23.96 1.00
N MET A 133 -1.20 24.58 0.99
CA MET A 133 -2.42 23.90 0.54
C MET A 133 -2.43 23.70 -0.98
N VAL A 134 -1.92 24.64 -1.76
CA VAL A 134 -1.77 24.47 -3.22
C VAL A 134 -0.80 23.33 -3.52
N LEU A 135 0.37 23.28 -2.84
CA LEU A 135 1.32 22.18 -3.01
C LEU A 135 0.72 20.82 -2.58
N ALA A 136 -0.02 20.79 -1.48
CA ALA A 136 -0.71 19.59 -1.05
C ALA A 136 -1.78 19.16 -2.06
N LEU A 137 -2.52 20.10 -2.66
CA LEU A 137 -3.50 19.76 -3.70
C LEU A 137 -2.82 19.21 -4.94
N LEU A 138 -1.74 19.84 -5.41
CA LEU A 138 -0.92 19.33 -6.52
C LEU A 138 -0.38 17.93 -6.23
N GLY A 139 0.15 17.70 -5.03
CA GLY A 139 0.70 16.39 -4.64
C GLY A 139 -0.34 15.25 -4.64
N VAL A 140 -1.60 15.55 -4.30
CA VAL A 140 -2.70 14.57 -4.38
C VAL A 140 -3.20 14.38 -5.80
N SER A 141 -3.20 15.45 -6.62
CA SER A 141 -3.75 15.44 -7.98
C SER A 141 -2.81 14.81 -9.00
N MET A 142 -1.50 14.81 -8.73
CA MET A 142 -0.52 14.20 -9.63
C MET A 142 -0.60 12.68 -9.60
N PRO A 143 -0.71 12.00 -10.75
CA PRO A 143 -0.59 10.55 -10.80
C PRO A 143 0.78 10.09 -10.28
N VAL A 144 0.80 9.11 -9.38
CA VAL A 144 2.05 8.62 -8.74
C VAL A 144 3.08 8.17 -9.77
N PHE A 145 2.66 7.44 -10.81
CA PHE A 145 3.56 6.99 -11.87
C PHE A 145 4.16 8.16 -12.66
N TRP A 146 3.39 9.22 -12.89
CA TRP A 146 3.87 10.42 -13.60
C TRP A 146 4.95 11.13 -12.80
N LEU A 147 4.73 11.31 -11.48
CA LEU A 147 5.75 11.87 -10.59
C LEU A 147 7.01 11.01 -10.61
N GLY A 148 6.88 9.69 -10.57
CA GLY A 148 8.02 8.77 -10.68
C GLY A 148 8.81 8.97 -11.96
N LEU A 149 8.14 9.05 -13.12
CA LEU A 149 8.79 9.29 -14.41
C LEU A 149 9.47 10.66 -14.46
N MET A 150 8.87 11.70 -13.86
CA MET A 150 9.48 13.04 -13.81
C MET A 150 10.73 13.05 -12.93
N LEU A 151 10.74 12.35 -11.81
CA LEU A 151 11.93 12.21 -10.97
C LEU A 151 13.04 11.42 -11.67
N ILE A 152 12.73 10.35 -12.40
CA ILE A 152 13.70 9.63 -13.23
C ILE A 152 14.27 10.56 -14.29
N LEU A 153 13.42 11.28 -15.02
CA LEU A 153 13.86 12.22 -16.06
C LEU A 153 14.78 13.31 -15.49
N ALA A 154 14.41 13.89 -14.37
CA ALA A 154 15.17 14.99 -13.76
C ALA A 154 16.49 14.49 -13.14
N PHE A 155 16.42 13.51 -12.23
CA PHE A 155 17.57 13.13 -11.40
C PHE A 155 18.44 12.04 -12.02
N SER A 156 17.89 11.14 -12.82
CA SER A 156 18.65 10.06 -13.42
C SER A 156 19.12 10.42 -14.82
N VAL A 157 18.24 10.93 -15.69
CA VAL A 157 18.57 11.18 -17.10
C VAL A 157 19.27 12.51 -17.29
N LYS A 158 18.71 13.61 -16.74
CA LYS A 158 19.28 14.95 -16.97
C LYS A 158 20.46 15.28 -16.06
N LEU A 159 20.36 14.95 -14.78
CA LEU A 159 21.39 15.28 -13.80
C LEU A 159 22.39 14.16 -13.56
N GLY A 160 22.09 12.90 -13.89
CA GLY A 160 22.97 11.75 -13.68
C GLY A 160 23.29 11.48 -12.20
N LEU A 161 22.45 11.94 -11.25
CA LEU A 161 22.72 11.88 -9.82
C LEU A 161 22.23 10.60 -9.16
N LEU A 162 21.16 10.01 -9.67
CA LEU A 162 20.49 8.85 -9.08
C LEU A 162 20.22 7.79 -10.14
N PRO A 163 20.20 6.50 -9.79
CA PRO A 163 19.84 5.44 -10.72
C PRO A 163 18.37 5.55 -11.16
N SER A 164 18.09 5.15 -12.39
CA SER A 164 16.72 5.18 -12.95
C SER A 164 15.81 4.06 -12.43
N GLY A 165 16.37 3.02 -11.82
CA GLY A 165 15.64 1.87 -11.31
C GLY A 165 16.55 0.75 -10.84
N GLY A 166 15.96 -0.37 -10.42
CA GLY A 166 16.68 -1.51 -9.84
C GLY A 166 16.86 -1.38 -8.33
N PHE A 167 17.70 -2.25 -7.78
CA PHE A 167 18.04 -2.27 -6.34
C PHE A 167 19.55 -2.43 -6.17
N ASP A 168 20.29 -1.37 -6.45
CA ASP A 168 21.76 -1.34 -6.42
C ASP A 168 22.29 -0.43 -5.29
N GLY A 169 21.72 -0.60 -4.09
CA GLY A 169 22.12 0.16 -2.90
C GLY A 169 21.18 1.29 -2.51
N LEU A 170 21.60 2.12 -1.55
CA LEU A 170 20.72 3.15 -0.94
C LEU A 170 20.27 4.23 -1.93
N SER A 171 21.08 4.56 -2.93
CA SER A 171 20.73 5.58 -3.94
C SER A 171 19.52 5.19 -4.78
N SER A 172 19.33 3.90 -5.06
CA SER A 172 18.20 3.41 -5.85
C SER A 172 16.85 3.45 -5.08
N VAL A 173 16.90 3.54 -3.75
CA VAL A 173 15.71 3.60 -2.89
C VAL A 173 15.11 5.01 -2.86
N ILE A 174 15.94 6.06 -3.02
CA ILE A 174 15.55 7.46 -2.82
C ILE A 174 14.41 7.89 -3.76
N PRO A 175 14.52 7.75 -5.11
CA PRO A 175 13.47 8.21 -6.01
C PRO A 175 12.11 7.52 -5.79
N PRO A 176 12.00 6.18 -5.68
CA PRO A 176 10.73 5.53 -5.43
C PRO A 176 10.13 5.87 -4.05
N ALA A 177 10.97 6.02 -3.01
CA ALA A 177 10.51 6.42 -1.67
C ALA A 177 9.95 7.86 -1.67
N ILE A 178 10.60 8.81 -2.37
CA ILE A 178 10.08 10.17 -2.55
C ILE A 178 8.77 10.15 -3.33
N THR A 179 8.68 9.36 -4.39
CA THR A 179 7.47 9.22 -5.22
C THR A 179 6.26 8.82 -4.37
N LEU A 180 6.41 7.79 -3.53
CA LEU A 180 5.36 7.33 -2.62
C LEU A 180 5.11 8.33 -1.48
N GLY A 181 6.17 8.88 -0.94
CA GLY A 181 6.12 9.77 0.22
C GLY A 181 5.44 11.10 -0.06
N VAL A 182 5.67 11.71 -1.22
CA VAL A 182 5.10 13.03 -1.59
C VAL A 182 3.57 12.98 -1.70
N GLY A 183 3.03 11.97 -2.37
CA GLY A 183 1.57 11.79 -2.44
C GLY A 183 0.92 11.61 -1.07
N SER A 184 1.52 10.77 -0.23
CA SER A 184 1.07 10.56 1.14
C SER A 184 1.27 11.78 2.04
N ALA A 185 2.37 12.54 1.88
CA ALA A 185 2.65 13.76 2.62
C ALA A 185 1.55 14.82 2.41
N ALA A 186 1.04 14.94 1.21
CA ALA A 186 -0.05 15.87 0.91
C ALA A 186 -1.34 15.56 1.70
N ILE A 187 -1.67 14.28 1.86
CA ILE A 187 -2.82 13.84 2.67
C ILE A 187 -2.56 14.09 4.16
N VAL A 188 -1.36 13.75 4.65
CA VAL A 188 -0.95 13.98 6.04
C VAL A 188 -0.93 15.47 6.37
N THR A 189 -0.45 16.34 5.45
CA THR A 189 -0.46 17.79 5.61
C THR A 189 -1.87 18.33 5.84
N ARG A 190 -2.82 17.95 4.98
CA ARG A 190 -4.21 18.40 5.11
C ARG A 190 -4.87 17.92 6.40
N MET A 191 -4.65 16.66 6.76
CA MET A 191 -5.18 16.10 8.00
C MET A 191 -4.57 16.82 9.22
N THR A 192 -3.24 17.01 9.23
CA THR A 192 -2.55 17.72 10.31
C THR A 192 -3.07 19.14 10.46
N ARG A 193 -3.21 19.88 9.34
CA ARG A 193 -3.78 21.22 9.36
C ARG A 193 -5.19 21.25 9.96
N SER A 194 -6.07 20.37 9.48
CA SER A 194 -7.47 20.31 9.96
C SER A 194 -7.54 19.99 11.45
N SER A 195 -6.84 18.96 11.90
CA SER A 195 -6.82 18.54 13.31
C SER A 195 -6.20 19.59 14.23
N MET A 196 -5.12 20.25 13.78
CA MET A 196 -4.50 21.34 14.54
C MET A 196 -5.43 22.55 14.66
N LEU A 197 -6.14 22.96 13.59
CA LEU A 197 -7.09 24.08 13.64
C LEU A 197 -8.25 23.82 14.60
N GLU A 198 -8.75 22.58 14.66
CA GLU A 198 -9.79 22.16 15.60
C GLU A 198 -9.29 22.26 17.05
N VAL A 199 -8.10 21.74 17.32
CA VAL A 199 -7.51 21.69 18.66
C VAL A 199 -7.08 23.08 19.15
N ILE A 200 -6.48 23.91 18.32
CA ILE A 200 -5.99 25.26 18.69
C ILE A 200 -7.12 26.18 19.19
N ARG A 201 -8.36 25.91 18.77
CA ARG A 201 -9.54 26.70 19.17
C ARG A 201 -10.18 26.28 20.47
N GLN A 202 -9.72 25.19 21.09
CA GLN A 202 -10.28 24.65 22.34
C GLN A 202 -9.96 25.51 23.57
N ASP A 203 -10.84 25.51 24.56
CA ASP A 203 -10.72 26.36 25.77
C ASP A 203 -9.48 26.06 26.61
N TYR A 204 -9.03 24.80 26.67
CA TYR A 204 -7.82 24.46 27.41
C TYR A 204 -6.54 25.06 26.78
N ILE A 205 -6.56 25.27 25.45
CA ILE A 205 -5.47 25.99 24.75
C ILE A 205 -5.50 27.48 25.10
N ARG A 206 -6.69 28.09 25.16
CA ARG A 206 -6.84 29.47 25.63
C ARG A 206 -6.36 29.63 27.07
N THR A 207 -6.69 28.68 27.94
CA THR A 207 -6.24 28.65 29.33
C THR A 207 -4.71 28.54 29.43
N ALA A 208 -4.07 27.71 28.62
CA ALA A 208 -2.61 27.59 28.60
C ALA A 208 -1.94 28.91 28.19
N ARG A 209 -2.48 29.61 27.18
CA ARG A 209 -2.01 30.94 26.78
C ARG A 209 -2.21 31.98 27.87
N ALA A 210 -3.39 32.02 28.54
CA ALA A 210 -3.69 32.93 29.64
C ALA A 210 -2.75 32.74 30.86
N LYS A 211 -2.23 31.50 31.04
CA LYS A 211 -1.21 31.20 32.06
C LYS A 211 0.23 31.61 31.67
N GLY A 212 0.41 32.26 30.52
CA GLY A 212 1.72 32.72 30.06
C GLY A 212 2.63 31.64 29.49
N VAL A 213 2.09 30.48 29.10
CA VAL A 213 2.88 29.40 28.49
C VAL A 213 3.34 29.85 27.09
N ALA A 214 4.65 29.69 26.82
CA ALA A 214 5.25 30.07 25.56
C ALA A 214 4.53 29.35 24.35
N GLU A 215 4.24 30.10 23.28
CA GLU A 215 3.44 29.60 22.14
C GLU A 215 4.00 28.32 21.54
N LYS A 216 5.33 28.18 21.44
CA LYS A 216 5.98 26.94 20.99
C LYS A 216 5.58 25.71 21.84
N VAL A 217 5.43 25.88 23.15
CA VAL A 217 5.02 24.83 24.08
C VAL A 217 3.52 24.55 23.92
N VAL A 218 2.71 25.61 23.80
CA VAL A 218 1.27 25.49 23.53
C VAL A 218 1.02 24.66 22.27
N ILE A 219 1.70 24.97 21.18
CA ILE A 219 1.52 24.26 19.90
C ILE A 219 2.05 22.82 19.98
N ASN A 220 3.32 22.63 20.36
CA ASN A 220 3.95 21.31 20.24
C ASN A 220 3.56 20.33 21.36
N LYS A 221 3.28 20.82 22.57
CA LYS A 221 2.98 19.96 23.73
C LYS A 221 1.47 19.85 24.02
N HIS A 222 0.73 20.95 23.92
CA HIS A 222 -0.68 20.97 24.27
C HIS A 222 -1.59 20.73 23.05
N ALA A 223 -1.32 21.35 21.90
CA ALA A 223 -2.16 21.19 20.72
C ALA A 223 -1.81 19.92 19.94
N LEU A 224 -0.55 19.73 19.54
CA LEU A 224 -0.14 18.61 18.70
C LEU A 224 -0.46 17.25 19.32
N LYS A 225 -0.24 17.09 20.63
CA LYS A 225 -0.54 15.82 21.31
C LYS A 225 -1.97 15.34 21.10
N ASN A 226 -2.95 16.26 21.12
CA ASN A 226 -4.36 15.93 20.92
C ASN A 226 -4.70 15.83 19.42
N ALA A 227 -4.05 16.62 18.57
CA ALA A 227 -4.20 16.55 17.12
C ALA A 227 -3.58 15.28 16.50
N LEU A 228 -2.64 14.62 17.19
CA LEU A 228 -1.99 13.40 16.69
C LEU A 228 -2.94 12.20 16.52
N ILE A 229 -4.04 12.14 17.28
CA ILE A 229 -4.96 10.98 17.23
C ILE A 229 -5.46 10.73 15.80
N PRO A 230 -6.14 11.66 15.09
CA PRO A 230 -6.57 11.45 13.73
C PRO A 230 -5.39 11.37 12.72
N ILE A 231 -4.27 12.03 13.00
CA ILE A 231 -3.08 11.99 12.15
C ILE A 231 -2.48 10.58 12.14
N ILE A 232 -2.30 9.94 13.31
CA ILE A 232 -1.78 8.57 13.43
C ILE A 232 -2.68 7.59 12.65
N THR A 233 -3.99 7.76 12.75
CA THR A 233 -4.95 6.92 12.00
C THR A 233 -4.74 7.05 10.49
N VAL A 234 -4.63 8.28 9.98
CA VAL A 234 -4.41 8.52 8.55
C VAL A 234 -3.05 7.97 8.10
N VAL A 235 -2.00 8.19 8.88
CA VAL A 235 -0.67 7.64 8.59
C VAL A 235 -0.70 6.11 8.54
N GLY A 236 -1.40 5.47 9.47
CA GLY A 236 -1.55 4.02 9.47
C GLY A 236 -2.32 3.48 8.25
N LEU A 237 -3.42 4.15 7.86
CA LEU A 237 -4.16 3.82 6.64
C LEU A 237 -3.32 4.01 5.38
N GLN A 238 -2.51 5.09 5.32
CA GLN A 238 -1.57 5.32 4.23
C GLN A 238 -0.52 4.21 4.16
N PHE A 239 0.02 3.76 5.29
CA PHE A 239 0.96 2.64 5.33
C PHE A 239 0.34 1.36 4.74
N GLY A 240 -0.88 1.00 5.15
CA GLY A 240 -1.61 -0.12 4.57
C GLY A 240 -1.80 0.05 3.05
N GLY A 241 -2.21 1.25 2.63
CA GLY A 241 -2.36 1.59 1.21
C GLY A 241 -1.06 1.46 0.41
N LEU A 242 0.07 1.89 0.98
CA LEU A 242 1.38 1.77 0.33
C LEU A 242 1.84 0.31 0.19
N LEU A 243 1.56 -0.54 1.18
CA LEU A 243 1.87 -1.98 1.10
C LEU A 243 1.06 -2.69 0.01
N GLY A 244 -0.21 -2.29 -0.18
CA GLY A 244 -1.06 -2.83 -1.25
C GLY A 244 -0.93 -2.12 -2.60
N GLY A 245 -0.48 -0.86 -2.62
CA GLY A 245 -0.55 0.05 -3.77
C GLY A 245 0.78 0.53 -4.35
N ALA A 246 1.93 0.07 -3.84
CA ALA A 246 3.23 0.42 -4.41
C ALA A 246 3.50 -0.18 -5.81
N VAL A 247 2.55 -0.94 -6.35
CA VAL A 247 2.65 -1.71 -7.60
C VAL A 247 3.15 -0.86 -8.78
N LEU A 248 2.53 0.32 -8.99
CA LEU A 248 2.92 1.21 -10.09
C LEU A 248 4.33 1.78 -9.88
N THR A 249 4.66 2.19 -8.66
CA THR A 249 5.98 2.71 -8.33
C THR A 249 7.05 1.63 -8.47
N GLU A 250 6.81 0.42 -7.97
CA GLU A 250 7.71 -0.71 -8.14
C GLU A 250 7.94 -1.04 -9.62
N SER A 251 6.90 -0.97 -10.44
CA SER A 251 6.99 -1.21 -11.89
C SER A 251 7.77 -0.11 -12.60
N VAL A 252 7.51 1.16 -12.31
CA VAL A 252 8.19 2.32 -12.92
C VAL A 252 9.68 2.31 -12.63
N TYR A 253 10.06 2.02 -11.39
CA TYR A 253 11.47 1.99 -10.96
C TYR A 253 12.13 0.60 -11.10
N SER A 254 11.46 -0.36 -11.71
CA SER A 254 11.96 -1.74 -11.77
C SER A 254 12.38 -2.30 -10.40
N TRP A 255 11.72 -1.86 -9.34
CA TRP A 255 11.97 -2.26 -7.97
C TRP A 255 11.55 -3.71 -7.73
N PRO A 256 12.38 -4.57 -7.13
CA PRO A 256 12.10 -6.01 -6.99
C PRO A 256 11.13 -6.32 -5.84
N GLY A 257 9.93 -5.71 -5.86
CA GLY A 257 8.85 -5.93 -4.90
C GLY A 257 7.79 -6.90 -5.38
N VAL A 258 6.78 -7.14 -4.52
CA VAL A 258 5.64 -8.04 -4.80
C VAL A 258 4.71 -7.45 -5.85
N GLY A 259 4.51 -6.13 -5.86
CA GLY A 259 3.67 -5.48 -6.86
C GLY A 259 4.22 -5.62 -8.27
N ARG A 260 5.54 -5.44 -8.45
CA ARG A 260 6.19 -5.69 -9.72
C ARG A 260 6.10 -7.17 -10.14
N LEU A 261 6.32 -8.11 -9.21
CA LEU A 261 6.13 -9.54 -9.46
C LEU A 261 4.74 -9.81 -10.03
N MET A 262 3.71 -9.23 -9.40
CA MET A 262 2.33 -9.38 -9.86
C MET A 262 2.10 -8.83 -11.27
N VAL A 263 2.63 -7.64 -11.60
CA VAL A 263 2.51 -7.06 -12.94
C VAL A 263 3.23 -7.90 -13.99
N GLU A 264 4.43 -8.40 -13.69
CA GLU A 264 5.16 -9.31 -14.57
C GLU A 264 4.37 -10.61 -14.79
N ALA A 265 3.81 -11.19 -13.74
CA ALA A 265 2.96 -12.38 -13.80
C ALA A 265 1.69 -12.16 -14.64
N ILE A 266 1.03 -10.99 -14.52
CA ILE A 266 -0.14 -10.65 -15.36
C ILE A 266 0.25 -10.62 -16.84
N ARG A 267 1.36 -9.98 -17.19
CA ARG A 267 1.85 -9.90 -18.57
C ARG A 267 2.20 -11.27 -19.14
N GLN A 268 2.69 -12.16 -18.31
CA GLN A 268 3.08 -13.52 -18.67
C GLN A 268 1.95 -14.54 -18.49
N LYS A 269 0.74 -14.10 -18.08
CA LYS A 269 -0.41 -14.96 -17.80
C LYS A 269 -0.14 -16.07 -16.79
N ASP A 270 0.77 -15.80 -15.87
CA ASP A 270 1.14 -16.70 -14.76
C ASP A 270 0.08 -16.64 -13.66
N THR A 271 -1.04 -17.32 -13.90
CA THR A 271 -2.22 -17.29 -13.02
C THR A 271 -1.92 -17.63 -11.56
N PRO A 272 -1.13 -18.66 -11.20
CA PRO A 272 -0.80 -18.94 -9.81
C PRO A 272 -0.12 -17.76 -9.11
N THR A 273 0.87 -17.13 -9.78
CA THR A 273 1.60 -15.99 -9.22
C THR A 273 0.71 -14.76 -9.06
N VAL A 274 -0.19 -14.48 -10.01
CA VAL A 274 -1.15 -13.37 -9.90
C VAL A 274 -2.08 -13.58 -8.72
N LEU A 275 -2.76 -14.74 -8.66
CA LEU A 275 -3.73 -15.04 -7.61
C LEU A 275 -3.09 -15.01 -6.21
N ALA A 276 -1.94 -15.66 -6.06
CA ALA A 276 -1.22 -15.68 -4.79
C ALA A 276 -0.77 -14.27 -4.35
N SER A 277 -0.25 -13.46 -5.28
CA SER A 277 0.19 -12.10 -4.98
C SER A 277 -0.98 -11.22 -4.54
N VAL A 278 -2.14 -11.32 -5.20
CA VAL A 278 -3.34 -10.57 -4.81
C VAL A 278 -3.85 -11.01 -3.44
N VAL A 279 -3.95 -12.32 -3.20
CA VAL A 279 -4.37 -12.87 -1.90
C VAL A 279 -3.44 -12.41 -0.79
N PHE A 280 -2.13 -12.51 -1.03
CA PHE A 280 -1.11 -12.10 -0.07
C PHE A 280 -1.18 -10.60 0.26
N LEU A 281 -1.22 -9.73 -0.76
CA LEU A 281 -1.33 -8.28 -0.56
C LEU A 281 -2.65 -7.88 0.11
N ALA A 282 -3.77 -8.51 -0.24
CA ALA A 282 -5.05 -8.27 0.40
C ALA A 282 -5.03 -8.69 1.89
N LEU A 283 -4.39 -9.82 2.21
CA LEU A 283 -4.21 -10.27 3.60
C LEU A 283 -3.33 -9.28 4.38
N VAL A 284 -2.18 -8.89 3.83
CA VAL A 284 -1.26 -7.91 4.46
C VAL A 284 -1.99 -6.59 4.71
N TYR A 285 -2.70 -6.07 3.71
CA TYR A 285 -3.50 -4.85 3.84
C TYR A 285 -4.54 -4.96 4.97
N SER A 286 -5.26 -6.07 5.03
CA SER A 286 -6.28 -6.32 6.05
C SER A 286 -5.69 -6.44 7.46
N VAL A 287 -4.53 -7.10 7.60
CA VAL A 287 -3.82 -7.21 8.88
C VAL A 287 -3.32 -5.84 9.33
N VAL A 288 -2.74 -5.05 8.43
CA VAL A 288 -2.28 -3.69 8.76
C VAL A 288 -3.45 -2.81 9.18
N ASN A 289 -4.58 -2.83 8.46
CA ASN A 289 -5.77 -2.08 8.87
C ASN A 289 -6.29 -2.51 10.24
N LEU A 290 -6.30 -3.81 10.53
CA LEU A 290 -6.65 -4.29 11.87
C LEU A 290 -5.70 -3.76 12.94
N LEU A 291 -4.38 -3.76 12.68
CA LEU A 291 -3.39 -3.18 13.61
C LEU A 291 -3.59 -1.68 13.80
N VAL A 292 -3.91 -0.93 12.75
CA VAL A 292 -4.23 0.51 12.82
C VAL A 292 -5.48 0.74 13.67
N ASP A 293 -6.54 -0.05 13.48
CA ASP A 293 -7.76 0.03 14.28
C ASP A 293 -7.49 -0.26 15.78
N LEU A 294 -6.62 -1.23 16.05
CA LEU A 294 -6.21 -1.55 17.42
C LEU A 294 -5.37 -0.45 18.05
N LEU A 295 -4.44 0.12 17.31
CA LEU A 295 -3.65 1.29 17.75
C LEU A 295 -4.56 2.48 18.04
N TYR A 296 -5.55 2.73 17.17
CA TYR A 296 -6.52 3.80 17.37
C TYR A 296 -7.34 3.57 18.64
N ALA A 297 -7.85 2.36 18.88
CA ALA A 297 -8.58 2.02 20.10
C ALA A 297 -7.70 2.10 21.37
N PHE A 298 -6.38 1.99 21.25
CA PHE A 298 -5.45 2.17 22.35
C PHE A 298 -5.17 3.66 22.65
N VAL A 299 -5.06 4.48 21.60
CA VAL A 299 -4.74 5.91 21.69
C VAL A 299 -5.96 6.73 22.13
N ASP A 300 -7.18 6.37 21.69
CA ASP A 300 -8.42 7.03 22.10
C ASP A 300 -9.26 6.14 23.05
N PRO A 301 -9.20 6.38 24.39
CA PRO A 301 -9.98 5.62 25.36
C PRO A 301 -11.50 5.73 25.19
N ARG A 302 -12.01 6.79 24.52
CA ARG A 302 -13.45 7.02 24.31
C ARG A 302 -14.04 5.96 23.40
N ILE A 303 -13.26 5.50 22.45
CA ILE A 303 -13.69 4.45 21.49
C ILE A 303 -13.74 3.09 22.18
N LYS A 304 -12.89 2.86 23.19
CA LYS A 304 -12.88 1.61 23.94
C LYS A 304 -14.23 1.28 24.59
N SER A 305 -15.06 2.29 24.86
CA SER A 305 -16.42 2.12 25.39
C SER A 305 -17.43 1.65 24.33
N GLN A 306 -17.19 1.91 23.04
CA GLN A 306 -18.07 1.46 21.93
C GLN A 306 -17.82 0.00 21.52
N TYR A 307 -16.72 -0.60 21.99
CA TYR A 307 -16.32 -1.98 21.71
C TYR A 307 -16.58 -2.95 22.88
N LYS A 308 -17.43 -2.54 23.84
CA LYS A 308 -17.92 -3.44 24.89
C LYS A 308 -19.14 -4.26 24.38
#